data_457724a46a4d06c276e8c1e833bb941c
#
_entry.id   457724a46a4d06c276e8c1e833bb941c
#
_cell.length_a   1.000
_cell.length_b   1.000
_cell.length_c   1.000
_cell.angle_alpha   90.00
_cell.angle_beta   90.00
_cell.angle_gamma   90.00
#
_symmetry.space_group_name_H-M   'P 1'
#
loop_
_entity.id
_entity.type
_entity.pdbx_description
1 polymer ?
#
loop_
_entity_poly.entity_id
_entity_poly.type
_entity_poly.pdbx_seq_one_letter_code
_entity_poly.pdbx_strand_id
1 'polypeptide(L)'
;MALRAERNACQKSAEDVLGRAQILMKKSIRLTVGQALVRFVAKQYVERDGRQNRFIEGFWGIFGHGNVSGLGQGIVECAQEEGLRFYRPQNEQGMVHISAAFAKHRNRLSTFACTTSIGPGALNMVTGAGVATVNRLPVLLLPSDYFANRVPDPVLQQIEHPNERDVSANDAFRPVSRFFDRVSRPEQLLASLPEAFRILTDPAETGAVTVSLPEDVQAEAFDWPTEFFEKRVWHVRRPLPERELIKEVVSRLQKAECPIIITGGGTIYSEAWPELKAFTEEFGIAVTETQAGKGALNWNHSLNAGPIGSNGGTAANELATEADLVLALGTRLTDFTTASRSQFQNPTIRFVGVNVAPMDASKCAA
;
A
#
# COMPACT_ATOMS: atom_id res chain seq x y z
N MET A 1 51.82 32.60 -28.46
CA MET A 1 51.08 31.33 -28.72
C MET A 1 50.33 30.76 -27.50
N ALA A 2 50.88 30.79 -26.28
CA ALA A 2 50.26 30.29 -25.06
C ALA A 2 48.88 30.91 -24.70
N LEU A 3 48.77 32.25 -24.73
CA LEU A 3 47.51 32.97 -24.43
C LEU A 3 46.34 32.66 -25.37
N ARG A 4 46.62 32.19 -26.59
CA ARG A 4 45.59 31.80 -27.58
C ARG A 4 45.08 30.36 -27.32
N ALA A 5 45.95 29.49 -26.81
CA ALA A 5 45.58 28.12 -26.41
C ALA A 5 44.72 28.10 -25.13
N GLU A 6 45.05 28.96 -24.16
CA GLU A 6 44.24 29.09 -22.93
C GLU A 6 42.86 29.71 -23.18
N ARG A 7 42.74 30.70 -24.08
CA ARG A 7 41.43 31.23 -24.49
C ARG A 7 40.58 30.18 -25.18
N ASN A 8 41.14 29.36 -26.04
CA ASN A 8 40.41 28.30 -26.74
C ASN A 8 39.97 27.15 -25.77
N ALA A 9 40.77 26.85 -24.76
CA ALA A 9 40.40 25.90 -23.72
C ALA A 9 39.26 26.41 -22.83
N CYS A 10 39.31 27.68 -22.46
CA CYS A 10 38.30 28.32 -21.67
C CYS A 10 36.96 28.47 -22.43
N GLN A 11 37.01 28.76 -23.73
CA GLN A 11 35.84 28.85 -24.59
C GLN A 11 35.20 27.48 -24.81
N LYS A 12 35.98 26.41 -25.02
CA LYS A 12 35.47 25.03 -25.12
C LYS A 12 34.87 24.52 -23.82
N SER A 13 35.46 24.91 -22.67
CA SER A 13 34.87 24.62 -21.34
C SER A 13 33.56 25.34 -21.12
N ALA A 14 33.42 26.57 -21.58
CA ALA A 14 32.17 27.37 -21.49
C ALA A 14 31.08 26.80 -22.41
N GLU A 15 31.44 26.37 -23.64
CA GLU A 15 30.52 25.74 -24.58
C GLU A 15 30.05 24.35 -24.08
N ASP A 16 30.94 23.56 -23.45
CA ASP A 16 30.60 22.30 -22.81
C ASP A 16 29.69 22.49 -21.58
N VAL A 17 29.92 23.53 -20.80
CA VAL A 17 29.07 23.89 -19.65
C VAL A 17 27.71 24.40 -20.12
N LEU A 18 27.67 25.24 -21.16
CA LEU A 18 26.43 25.72 -21.77
C LEU A 18 25.68 24.59 -22.49
N GLY A 19 26.37 23.70 -23.17
CA GLY A 19 25.81 22.48 -23.77
C GLY A 19 25.21 21.56 -22.72
N ARG A 20 25.92 21.34 -21.60
CA ARG A 20 25.39 20.59 -20.44
C ARG A 20 24.22 21.32 -19.77
N ALA A 21 24.24 22.64 -19.67
CA ALA A 21 23.14 23.43 -19.15
C ALA A 21 21.91 23.40 -20.08
N GLN A 22 22.12 23.36 -21.39
CA GLN A 22 21.02 23.19 -22.36
C GLN A 22 20.46 21.75 -22.38
N ILE A 23 21.30 20.73 -22.14
CA ILE A 23 20.84 19.35 -21.92
C ILE A 23 20.10 19.24 -20.58
N LEU A 24 20.43 20.07 -19.60
CA LEU A 24 19.77 20.17 -18.29
C LEU A 24 18.56 21.13 -18.31
N MET A 25 18.21 21.76 -19.41
CA MET A 25 16.87 22.35 -19.58
C MET A 25 15.89 21.19 -19.70
N LYS A 26 15.52 20.62 -18.56
CA LYS A 26 14.50 19.59 -18.42
C LYS A 26 13.29 20.07 -19.20
N LYS A 27 12.88 19.30 -20.22
CA LYS A 27 11.62 19.56 -20.89
C LYS A 27 10.55 19.57 -19.81
N SER A 28 9.82 20.65 -19.71
CA SER A 28 8.69 20.77 -18.78
C SER A 28 7.38 20.85 -19.57
N ILE A 29 6.31 20.45 -18.93
CA ILE A 29 4.94 20.57 -19.42
C ILE A 29 4.12 21.31 -18.36
N ARG A 30 3.37 22.33 -18.79
CA ARG A 30 2.52 23.11 -17.90
C ARG A 30 1.17 22.41 -17.73
N LEU A 31 0.89 21.95 -16.51
CA LEU A 31 -0.34 21.27 -16.13
C LEU A 31 -0.79 21.75 -14.75
N THR A 32 -2.09 21.65 -14.48
CA THR A 32 -2.58 21.77 -13.11
C THR A 32 -2.14 20.59 -12.25
N VAL A 33 -2.15 20.76 -10.93
CA VAL A 33 -1.87 19.65 -9.98
C VAL A 33 -2.81 18.48 -10.23
N GLY A 34 -4.11 18.72 -10.44
CA GLY A 34 -5.08 17.68 -10.76
C GLY A 34 -4.73 16.89 -12.02
N GLN A 35 -4.37 17.59 -13.12
CA GLN A 35 -3.94 16.94 -14.37
C GLN A 35 -2.64 16.15 -14.19
N ALA A 36 -1.67 16.73 -13.50
CA ALA A 36 -0.37 16.08 -13.24
C ALA A 36 -0.53 14.81 -12.40
N LEU A 37 -1.37 14.85 -11.36
CA LEU A 37 -1.64 13.70 -10.52
C LEU A 37 -2.25 12.54 -11.33
N VAL A 38 -3.26 12.83 -12.17
CA VAL A 38 -3.89 11.79 -13.02
C VAL A 38 -2.88 11.15 -13.97
N ARG A 39 -2.06 11.96 -14.65
CA ARG A 39 -1.01 11.46 -15.56
C ARG A 39 0.05 10.65 -14.83
N PHE A 40 0.48 11.10 -13.64
CA PHE A 40 1.47 10.37 -12.86
C PHE A 40 0.95 8.99 -12.44
N VAL A 41 -0.25 8.90 -11.85
CA VAL A 41 -0.77 7.61 -11.36
C VAL A 41 -1.02 6.61 -12.47
N ALA A 42 -1.33 7.08 -13.69
CA ALA A 42 -1.52 6.26 -14.87
C ALA A 42 -0.25 5.53 -15.32
N LYS A 43 0.92 6.06 -15.00
CA LYS A 43 2.23 5.54 -15.39
C LYS A 43 2.88 4.64 -14.32
N GLN A 44 2.15 4.33 -13.24
CA GLN A 44 2.68 3.49 -12.18
C GLN A 44 2.31 2.02 -12.40
N TYR A 45 3.32 1.18 -12.43
CA TYR A 45 3.21 -0.26 -12.64
C TYR A 45 3.93 -1.00 -11.51
N VAL A 46 3.48 -2.20 -11.20
CA VAL A 46 4.20 -3.14 -10.34
C VAL A 46 4.65 -4.33 -11.16
N GLU A 47 5.80 -4.86 -10.80
CA GLU A 47 6.32 -6.10 -11.35
C GLU A 47 6.57 -7.09 -10.22
N ARG A 48 6.12 -8.33 -10.43
CA ARG A 48 6.44 -9.47 -9.57
C ARG A 48 6.56 -10.72 -10.43
N ASP A 49 7.65 -11.45 -10.24
CA ASP A 49 7.91 -12.72 -10.91
C ASP A 49 7.85 -12.62 -12.46
N GLY A 50 8.37 -11.51 -13.02
CA GLY A 50 8.39 -11.25 -14.46
C GLY A 50 7.05 -10.76 -15.05
N ARG A 51 6.01 -10.57 -14.22
CA ARG A 51 4.71 -10.07 -14.68
C ARG A 51 4.48 -8.63 -14.23
N GLN A 52 4.19 -7.76 -15.20
CA GLN A 52 3.85 -6.37 -14.93
C GLN A 52 2.33 -6.17 -14.90
N ASN A 53 1.86 -5.41 -13.92
CA ASN A 53 0.47 -4.99 -13.82
C ASN A 53 0.43 -3.47 -13.68
N ARG A 54 -0.58 -2.81 -14.27
CA ARG A 54 -0.89 -1.42 -13.93
C ARG A 54 -1.30 -1.39 -12.46
N PHE A 55 -0.75 -0.46 -11.70
CA PHE A 55 -1.03 -0.44 -10.25
C PHE A 55 -2.34 0.27 -9.91
N ILE A 56 -2.61 1.43 -10.54
CA ILE A 56 -3.89 2.14 -10.39
C ILE A 56 -4.78 1.86 -11.60
N GLU A 57 -5.91 1.20 -11.39
CA GLU A 57 -6.84 0.81 -12.45
C GLU A 57 -7.83 1.94 -12.81
N GLY A 58 -7.99 2.90 -11.90
CA GLY A 58 -8.88 4.02 -12.11
C GLY A 58 -9.15 4.80 -10.82
N PHE A 59 -10.14 5.67 -10.90
CA PHE A 59 -10.57 6.52 -9.80
C PHE A 59 -11.98 6.18 -9.36
N TRP A 60 -12.18 6.09 -8.06
CA TRP A 60 -13.46 6.25 -7.40
C TRP A 60 -13.56 7.67 -6.88
N GLY A 61 -14.72 8.30 -7.01
CA GLY A 61 -14.85 9.67 -6.51
C GLY A 61 -16.28 10.14 -6.28
N ILE A 62 -16.42 10.96 -5.25
CA ILE A 62 -17.60 11.79 -5.03
C ILE A 62 -17.14 13.24 -5.10
N PHE A 63 -17.69 13.98 -6.06
CA PHE A 63 -17.33 15.36 -6.27
C PHE A 63 -18.17 16.31 -5.40
N GLY A 64 -17.51 17.31 -4.90
CA GLY A 64 -18.09 18.48 -4.28
C GLY A 64 -17.19 19.69 -4.61
N HIS A 65 -17.45 20.85 -3.98
CA HIS A 65 -16.67 22.05 -4.24
C HIS A 65 -15.15 21.84 -4.04
N GLY A 66 -14.74 20.98 -3.10
CA GLY A 66 -13.34 20.77 -2.76
C GLY A 66 -12.51 20.03 -3.82
N ASN A 67 -13.10 19.31 -4.77
CA ASN A 67 -12.34 18.53 -5.74
C ASN A 67 -12.86 18.61 -7.19
N VAL A 68 -14.02 19.21 -7.43
CA VAL A 68 -14.62 19.23 -8.78
C VAL A 68 -13.79 20.03 -9.78
N SER A 69 -13.33 21.22 -9.40
CA SER A 69 -12.55 22.13 -10.27
C SER A 69 -11.05 21.82 -10.29
N GLY A 70 -10.59 20.89 -9.47
CA GLY A 70 -9.19 20.47 -9.41
C GLY A 70 -8.99 19.07 -9.97
N LEU A 71 -8.94 18.07 -9.08
CA LEU A 71 -8.73 16.67 -9.48
C LEU A 71 -9.86 16.14 -10.36
N GLY A 72 -11.11 16.58 -10.12
CA GLY A 72 -12.27 16.20 -10.94
C GLY A 72 -12.10 16.61 -12.40
N GLN A 73 -11.69 17.85 -12.65
CA GLN A 73 -11.38 18.32 -14.00
C GLN A 73 -10.21 17.53 -14.60
N GLY A 74 -9.13 17.31 -13.84
CA GLY A 74 -8.00 16.50 -14.29
C GLY A 74 -8.41 15.07 -14.70
N ILE A 75 -9.35 14.45 -13.97
CA ILE A 75 -9.90 13.12 -14.33
C ILE A 75 -10.66 13.20 -15.65
N VAL A 76 -11.53 14.20 -15.82
CA VAL A 76 -12.31 14.35 -17.07
C VAL A 76 -11.41 14.56 -18.29
N GLU A 77 -10.37 15.37 -18.14
CA GLU A 77 -9.48 15.74 -19.25
C GLU A 77 -8.44 14.67 -19.57
N CYS A 78 -7.90 13.97 -18.59
CA CYS A 78 -6.73 13.12 -18.78
C CYS A 78 -7.00 11.61 -18.58
N ALA A 79 -7.97 11.21 -17.77
CA ALA A 79 -8.08 9.80 -17.37
C ALA A 79 -8.34 8.86 -18.55
N GLN A 80 -9.22 9.23 -19.48
CA GLN A 80 -9.56 8.39 -20.63
C GLN A 80 -8.36 8.22 -21.58
N GLU A 81 -7.62 9.30 -21.87
CA GLU A 81 -6.41 9.24 -22.71
C GLU A 81 -5.34 8.34 -22.07
N GLU A 82 -5.22 8.36 -20.76
CA GLU A 82 -4.28 7.55 -19.99
C GLU A 82 -4.81 6.13 -19.72
N GLY A 83 -6.01 5.78 -20.20
CA GLY A 83 -6.64 4.47 -20.05
C GLY A 83 -7.09 4.16 -18.63
N LEU A 84 -7.39 5.18 -17.84
CA LEU A 84 -7.97 5.07 -16.51
C LEU A 84 -9.48 5.25 -16.56
N ARG A 85 -10.20 4.51 -15.70
CA ARG A 85 -11.65 4.61 -15.59
C ARG A 85 -12.06 5.42 -14.37
N PHE A 86 -13.18 6.12 -14.48
CA PHE A 86 -13.81 6.78 -13.35
C PHE A 86 -15.09 6.04 -12.96
N TYR A 87 -15.28 5.87 -11.65
CA TYR A 87 -16.46 5.24 -11.06
C TYR A 87 -17.06 6.15 -9.99
N ARG A 88 -18.37 6.27 -10.01
CA ARG A 88 -19.12 6.99 -8.97
C ARG A 88 -19.65 5.99 -7.95
N PRO A 89 -19.24 6.09 -6.66
CA PRO A 89 -19.75 5.23 -5.61
C PRO A 89 -21.05 5.76 -5.01
N GLN A 90 -21.65 4.99 -4.10
CA GLN A 90 -22.81 5.42 -3.31
C GLN A 90 -22.40 6.34 -2.14
N ASN A 91 -21.22 6.09 -1.54
CA ASN A 91 -20.63 6.91 -0.49
C ASN A 91 -19.10 6.72 -0.45
N GLU A 92 -18.43 7.60 0.27
CA GLU A 92 -16.96 7.65 0.32
C GLU A 92 -16.37 6.45 1.08
N GLN A 93 -16.97 5.99 2.14
CA GLN A 93 -16.52 4.81 2.87
C GLN A 93 -16.59 3.57 1.97
N GLY A 94 -17.69 3.41 1.24
CA GLY A 94 -17.93 2.30 0.31
C GLY A 94 -16.86 2.20 -0.77
N MET A 95 -16.42 3.32 -1.37
CA MET A 95 -15.36 3.29 -2.40
C MET A 95 -14.02 2.82 -1.86
N VAL A 96 -13.68 3.17 -0.61
CA VAL A 96 -12.43 2.69 0.01
C VAL A 96 -12.51 1.20 0.29
N HIS A 97 -13.65 0.70 0.78
CA HIS A 97 -13.87 -0.74 0.98
C HIS A 97 -13.81 -1.54 -0.33
N ILE A 98 -14.41 -1.02 -1.41
CA ILE A 98 -14.33 -1.63 -2.75
C ILE A 98 -12.86 -1.69 -3.21
N SER A 99 -12.12 -0.60 -3.07
CA SER A 99 -10.70 -0.52 -3.44
C SER A 99 -9.84 -1.51 -2.64
N ALA A 100 -10.07 -1.61 -1.33
CA ALA A 100 -9.39 -2.57 -0.46
C ALA A 100 -9.73 -4.03 -0.83
N ALA A 101 -11.00 -4.33 -1.11
CA ALA A 101 -11.42 -5.66 -1.55
C ALA A 101 -10.83 -6.02 -2.92
N PHE A 102 -10.79 -5.07 -3.85
CA PHE A 102 -10.15 -5.24 -5.15
C PHE A 102 -8.64 -5.53 -4.99
N ALA A 103 -7.93 -4.73 -4.19
CA ALA A 103 -6.52 -4.93 -3.92
C ALA A 103 -6.25 -6.32 -3.31
N LYS A 104 -7.12 -6.78 -2.39
CA LYS A 104 -7.06 -8.12 -1.83
C LYS A 104 -7.20 -9.19 -2.92
N HIS A 105 -8.21 -9.07 -3.78
CA HIS A 105 -8.46 -10.02 -4.88
C HIS A 105 -7.32 -10.04 -5.91
N ARG A 106 -6.65 -8.89 -6.12
CA ARG A 106 -5.51 -8.74 -7.04
C ARG A 106 -4.16 -9.04 -6.39
N ASN A 107 -4.11 -9.73 -5.26
CA ASN A 107 -2.89 -10.06 -4.51
C ASN A 107 -2.00 -8.83 -4.24
N ARG A 108 -2.61 -7.66 -4.01
CA ARG A 108 -1.98 -6.35 -3.79
C ARG A 108 -1.20 -5.79 -5.01
N LEU A 109 -1.41 -6.35 -6.20
CA LEU A 109 -0.70 -5.94 -7.43
C LEU A 109 -1.48 -4.90 -8.24
N SER A 110 -2.65 -4.51 -7.80
CA SER A 110 -3.47 -3.43 -8.37
C SER A 110 -4.45 -2.89 -7.33
N THR A 111 -4.81 -1.62 -7.47
CA THR A 111 -5.78 -0.95 -6.62
C THR A 111 -6.45 0.22 -7.34
N PHE A 112 -7.21 1.03 -6.61
CA PHE A 112 -7.81 2.27 -7.09
C PHE A 112 -7.32 3.48 -6.29
N ALA A 113 -7.44 4.66 -6.88
CA ALA A 113 -7.37 5.93 -6.19
C ALA A 113 -8.80 6.40 -5.83
N CYS A 114 -8.97 6.92 -4.62
CA CYS A 114 -10.26 7.41 -4.09
C CYS A 114 -10.18 8.89 -3.83
N THR A 115 -11.07 9.70 -4.42
CA THR A 115 -11.13 11.14 -4.18
C THR A 115 -12.49 11.57 -3.65
N THR A 116 -12.49 12.59 -2.82
CA THR A 116 -13.68 13.15 -2.20
C THR A 116 -13.53 14.65 -1.95
N SER A 117 -14.65 15.31 -1.70
CA SER A 117 -14.68 16.69 -1.24
C SER A 117 -14.06 16.85 0.16
N ILE A 118 -14.04 18.06 0.68
CA ILE A 118 -13.45 18.39 1.99
C ILE A 118 -14.34 17.99 3.16
N GLY A 119 -13.81 18.08 4.36
CA GLY A 119 -14.55 17.99 5.62
C GLY A 119 -15.33 16.67 5.79
N PRO A 120 -16.67 16.72 5.88
CA PRO A 120 -17.48 15.52 6.13
C PRO A 120 -17.30 14.42 5.08
N GLY A 121 -17.15 14.78 3.79
CA GLY A 121 -16.85 13.81 2.72
C GLY A 121 -15.54 13.11 2.94
N ALA A 122 -14.47 13.87 3.23
CA ALA A 122 -13.16 13.31 3.53
C ALA A 122 -13.21 12.37 4.75
N LEU A 123 -13.82 12.82 5.86
CA LEU A 123 -13.94 12.05 7.09
C LEU A 123 -14.66 10.71 6.90
N ASN A 124 -15.59 10.64 5.95
CA ASN A 124 -16.30 9.39 5.65
C ASN A 124 -15.40 8.29 5.05
N MET A 125 -14.19 8.61 4.56
CA MET A 125 -13.21 7.62 4.12
C MET A 125 -12.37 7.02 5.26
N VAL A 126 -12.32 7.64 6.44
CA VAL A 126 -11.39 7.29 7.53
C VAL A 126 -11.56 5.85 8.01
N THR A 127 -12.79 5.38 8.17
CA THR A 127 -13.07 3.97 8.53
C THR A 127 -12.50 3.01 7.49
N GLY A 128 -12.71 3.29 6.21
CA GLY A 128 -12.14 2.49 5.12
C GLY A 128 -10.62 2.49 5.11
N ALA A 129 -9.99 3.64 5.39
CA ALA A 129 -8.54 3.75 5.54
C ALA A 129 -8.01 2.86 6.68
N GLY A 130 -8.70 2.86 7.83
CA GLY A 130 -8.36 1.97 8.94
C GLY A 130 -8.42 0.50 8.56
N VAL A 131 -9.48 0.08 7.85
CA VAL A 131 -9.62 -1.30 7.35
C VAL A 131 -8.50 -1.65 6.36
N ALA A 132 -8.18 -0.78 5.42
CA ALA A 132 -7.10 -1.00 4.46
C ALA A 132 -5.74 -1.14 5.18
N THR A 133 -5.44 -0.27 6.12
CA THR A 133 -4.18 -0.26 6.86
C THR A 133 -4.00 -1.47 7.77
N VAL A 134 -5.02 -1.84 8.55
CA VAL A 134 -4.94 -3.00 9.44
C VAL A 134 -4.79 -4.32 8.66
N ASN A 135 -5.32 -4.38 7.44
CA ASN A 135 -5.21 -5.55 6.57
C ASN A 135 -4.07 -5.47 5.56
N ARG A 136 -3.25 -4.40 5.60
CA ARG A 136 -2.14 -4.16 4.66
C ARG A 136 -2.58 -4.24 3.20
N LEU A 137 -3.69 -3.59 2.88
CA LEU A 137 -4.25 -3.51 1.53
C LEU A 137 -3.97 -2.12 0.96
N PRO A 138 -3.28 -2.01 -0.18
CA PRO A 138 -2.97 -0.72 -0.78
C PRO A 138 -4.23 -0.01 -1.25
N VAL A 139 -4.42 1.23 -0.82
CA VAL A 139 -5.44 2.15 -1.36
C VAL A 139 -4.87 3.56 -1.35
N LEU A 140 -4.91 4.25 -2.49
CA LEU A 140 -4.53 5.65 -2.58
C LEU A 140 -5.73 6.55 -2.28
N LEU A 141 -5.64 7.34 -1.21
CA LEU A 141 -6.67 8.26 -0.77
C LEU A 141 -6.26 9.70 -1.10
N LEU A 142 -7.13 10.40 -1.79
CA LEU A 142 -6.94 11.76 -2.28
C LEU A 142 -8.09 12.65 -1.77
N PRO A 143 -8.22 12.83 -0.44
CA PRO A 143 -9.21 13.74 0.11
C PRO A 143 -8.83 15.17 -0.23
N SER A 144 -9.82 16.00 -0.57
CA SER A 144 -9.62 17.42 -0.62
C SER A 144 -9.49 18.03 0.77
N ASP A 145 -8.81 19.14 0.85
CA ASP A 145 -8.62 19.90 2.08
C ASP A 145 -9.06 21.36 1.87
N TYR A 146 -9.18 22.11 2.95
CA TYR A 146 -9.41 23.53 2.83
C TYR A 146 -8.23 24.24 2.12
N PHE A 147 -8.40 25.51 1.74
CA PHE A 147 -7.37 26.24 1.01
C PHE A 147 -6.04 26.30 1.77
N ALA A 148 -4.94 25.99 1.09
CA ALA A 148 -3.59 26.25 1.60
C ALA A 148 -3.38 27.74 1.83
N ASN A 149 -3.90 28.60 0.94
CA ASN A 149 -4.01 30.02 1.14
C ASN A 149 -5.24 30.36 2.01
N ARG A 150 -5.02 30.82 3.22
CA ARG A 150 -6.07 31.09 4.21
C ARG A 150 -6.84 32.40 4.00
N VAL A 151 -6.59 33.13 2.90
CA VAL A 151 -7.30 34.42 2.62
C VAL A 151 -8.82 34.24 2.48
N PRO A 152 -9.35 33.20 1.78
CA PRO A 152 -10.80 33.00 1.66
C PRO A 152 -11.47 32.33 2.88
N ASP A 153 -10.78 32.20 4.00
CA ASP A 153 -11.32 31.64 5.25
C ASP A 153 -12.52 32.46 5.79
N PRO A 154 -13.67 31.82 6.20
CA PRO A 154 -13.95 30.39 6.23
C PRO A 154 -14.35 29.80 4.87
N VAL A 155 -13.94 28.57 4.61
CA VAL A 155 -14.29 27.80 3.41
C VAL A 155 -15.48 26.89 3.73
N LEU A 156 -16.41 26.73 2.79
CA LEU A 156 -17.57 25.84 2.93
C LEU A 156 -17.14 24.43 3.37
N GLN A 157 -17.83 23.89 4.38
CA GLN A 157 -17.58 22.57 4.98
C GLN A 157 -16.14 22.38 5.56
N GLN A 158 -15.39 23.43 5.72
CA GLN A 158 -14.17 23.42 6.50
C GLN A 158 -14.56 23.20 7.98
N ILE A 159 -14.04 22.15 8.57
CA ILE A 159 -14.19 21.90 10.01
C ILE A 159 -13.10 22.72 10.70
N GLU A 160 -13.44 23.94 11.12
CA GLU A 160 -12.49 24.89 11.72
C GLU A 160 -12.16 24.51 13.16
N HIS A 161 -10.89 24.57 13.50
CA HIS A 161 -10.45 24.50 14.89
C HIS A 161 -10.34 25.94 15.43
N PRO A 162 -11.01 26.26 16.56
CA PRO A 162 -11.13 27.64 16.99
C PRO A 162 -9.79 28.29 17.41
N ASN A 163 -8.81 27.48 17.82
CA ASN A 163 -7.55 27.97 18.36
C ASN A 163 -6.31 27.52 17.56
N GLU A 164 -6.45 26.64 16.56
CA GLU A 164 -5.33 26.06 15.80
C GLU A 164 -5.61 26.12 14.31
N ARG A 165 -4.86 26.95 13.61
CA ARG A 165 -5.08 27.24 12.19
C ARG A 165 -4.54 26.18 11.23
N ASP A 166 -3.67 25.29 11.68
CA ASP A 166 -3.03 24.25 10.89
C ASP A 166 -3.70 22.88 11.03
N VAL A 167 -4.66 22.73 11.95
CA VAL A 167 -5.49 21.53 12.10
C VAL A 167 -6.57 21.49 11.01
N SER A 168 -6.67 20.36 10.33
CA SER A 168 -7.74 20.11 9.38
C SER A 168 -8.44 18.79 9.68
N ALA A 169 -9.65 18.61 9.12
CA ALA A 169 -10.38 17.34 9.21
C ALA A 169 -9.53 16.16 8.70
N ASN A 170 -8.66 16.40 7.71
CA ASN A 170 -7.79 15.38 7.15
C ASN A 170 -6.68 14.89 8.10
N ASP A 171 -6.42 15.56 9.20
CA ASP A 171 -5.51 15.02 10.24
C ASP A 171 -6.04 13.72 10.86
N ALA A 172 -7.34 13.44 10.75
CA ALA A 172 -7.93 12.16 11.13
C ALA A 172 -7.37 10.96 10.32
N PHE A 173 -6.77 11.18 9.17
CA PHE A 173 -6.11 10.12 8.39
C PHE A 173 -4.74 9.74 8.93
N ARG A 174 -4.07 10.58 9.71
CA ARG A 174 -2.71 10.31 10.22
C ARG A 174 -2.59 8.99 10.97
N PRO A 175 -3.45 8.65 11.94
CA PRO A 175 -3.34 7.39 12.67
C PRO A 175 -3.78 6.15 11.88
N VAL A 176 -4.49 6.34 10.79
CA VAL A 176 -5.04 5.24 9.97
C VAL A 176 -4.38 5.06 8.61
N SER A 177 -3.39 5.89 8.29
CA SER A 177 -2.61 5.81 7.04
C SER A 177 -1.18 5.36 7.29
N ARG A 178 -0.59 4.66 6.33
CA ARG A 178 0.82 4.29 6.33
C ARG A 178 1.73 5.42 5.88
N PHE A 179 1.16 6.33 5.10
CA PHE A 179 1.78 7.58 4.70
C PHE A 179 0.71 8.65 4.64
N PHE A 180 1.03 9.82 5.12
CA PHE A 180 0.19 11.01 5.04
C PHE A 180 1.02 12.21 4.65
N ASP A 181 0.58 12.93 3.62
CA ASP A 181 1.13 14.23 3.28
C ASP A 181 0.00 15.20 2.92
N ARG A 182 0.18 16.48 3.28
CA ARG A 182 -0.69 17.59 2.87
C ARG A 182 0.07 18.47 1.90
N VAL A 183 -0.38 18.47 0.65
CA VAL A 183 0.28 19.15 -0.46
C VAL A 183 -0.13 20.62 -0.49
N SER A 184 0.66 21.47 0.14
CA SER A 184 0.42 22.92 0.20
C SER A 184 0.99 23.68 -1.01
N ARG A 185 1.75 23.02 -1.88
CA ARG A 185 2.34 23.60 -3.11
C ARG A 185 2.48 22.51 -4.18
N PRO A 186 2.34 22.87 -5.46
CA PRO A 186 2.43 21.91 -6.56
C PRO A 186 3.69 21.05 -6.55
N GLU A 187 4.86 21.65 -6.32
CA GLU A 187 6.16 20.97 -6.37
C GLU A 187 6.34 19.87 -5.32
N GLN A 188 5.56 19.87 -4.23
CA GLN A 188 5.60 18.81 -3.23
C GLN A 188 5.23 17.44 -3.81
N LEU A 189 4.36 17.41 -4.84
CA LEU A 189 4.00 16.13 -5.48
C LEU A 189 5.18 15.42 -6.11
N LEU A 190 6.24 16.14 -6.51
CA LEU A 190 7.46 15.54 -7.07
C LEU A 190 8.14 14.58 -6.07
N ALA A 191 7.97 14.81 -4.78
CA ALA A 191 8.47 13.96 -3.70
C ALA A 191 7.37 13.06 -3.12
N SER A 192 6.20 13.62 -2.82
CA SER A 192 5.12 12.91 -2.13
C SER A 192 4.56 11.75 -2.90
N LEU A 193 4.33 11.88 -4.22
CA LEU A 193 3.77 10.78 -5.00
C LEU A 193 4.74 9.61 -5.14
N PRO A 194 6.02 9.77 -5.48
CA PRO A 194 6.97 8.65 -5.46
C PRO A 194 7.04 7.94 -4.11
N GLU A 195 7.06 8.67 -3.00
CA GLU A 195 7.07 8.07 -1.66
C GLU A 195 5.76 7.34 -1.35
N ALA A 196 4.61 7.91 -1.71
CA ALA A 196 3.31 7.26 -1.60
C ALA A 196 3.28 5.90 -2.32
N PHE A 197 3.80 5.84 -3.55
CA PHE A 197 3.84 4.60 -4.33
C PHE A 197 4.88 3.61 -3.82
N ARG A 198 6.00 4.07 -3.29
CA ARG A 198 6.96 3.21 -2.60
C ARG A 198 6.28 2.42 -1.48
N ILE A 199 5.48 3.10 -0.65
CA ILE A 199 4.77 2.47 0.47
C ILE A 199 3.60 1.61 -0.01
N LEU A 200 2.81 2.09 -0.98
CA LEU A 200 1.69 1.33 -1.54
C LEU A 200 2.13 -0.02 -2.11
N THR A 201 3.33 -0.09 -2.69
CA THR A 201 3.84 -1.29 -3.38
C THR A 201 4.73 -2.17 -2.50
N ASP A 202 5.08 -1.72 -1.29
CA ASP A 202 5.88 -2.50 -0.35
C ASP A 202 5.03 -3.57 0.37
N PRO A 203 5.38 -4.86 0.29
CA PRO A 203 4.56 -5.93 0.87
C PRO A 203 4.51 -5.91 2.41
N ALA A 204 5.48 -5.29 3.08
CA ALA A 204 5.55 -5.19 4.54
C ALA A 204 4.88 -3.92 5.08
N GLU A 205 4.99 -2.81 4.35
CA GLU A 205 4.54 -1.49 4.82
C GLU A 205 3.19 -1.06 4.26
N THR A 206 2.69 -1.67 3.20
CA THR A 206 1.48 -1.25 2.49
C THR A 206 0.23 -1.14 3.39
N GLY A 207 -0.68 -0.30 2.97
CA GLY A 207 -1.96 0.02 3.60
C GLY A 207 -2.61 1.21 2.90
N ALA A 208 -3.48 1.93 3.58
CA ALA A 208 -3.97 3.20 3.09
C ALA A 208 -2.83 4.23 3.05
N VAL A 209 -2.74 4.96 1.95
CA VAL A 209 -1.84 6.10 1.76
C VAL A 209 -2.67 7.32 1.45
N THR A 210 -2.50 8.38 2.20
CA THR A 210 -3.30 9.60 2.06
C THR A 210 -2.42 10.76 1.58
N VAL A 211 -2.81 11.34 0.45
CA VAL A 211 -2.28 12.60 -0.05
C VAL A 211 -3.42 13.62 -0.02
N SER A 212 -3.39 14.48 0.97
CA SER A 212 -4.39 15.52 1.20
C SER A 212 -4.15 16.70 0.26
N LEU A 213 -5.17 17.11 -0.48
CA LEU A 213 -5.09 18.05 -1.58
C LEU A 213 -5.93 19.30 -1.29
N PRO A 214 -5.35 20.41 -0.80
CA PRO A 214 -6.06 21.67 -0.67
C PRO A 214 -6.72 22.11 -1.99
N GLU A 215 -7.92 22.64 -1.87
CA GLU A 215 -8.79 22.96 -3.01
C GLU A 215 -8.12 23.92 -4.01
N ASP A 216 -7.48 24.98 -3.53
CA ASP A 216 -6.76 25.95 -4.35
C ASP A 216 -5.55 25.33 -5.05
N VAL A 217 -4.77 24.52 -4.35
CA VAL A 217 -3.56 23.88 -4.88
C VAL A 217 -3.88 22.92 -6.03
N GLN A 218 -5.02 22.19 -5.97
CA GLN A 218 -5.41 21.28 -7.04
C GLN A 218 -5.52 21.96 -8.41
N ALA A 219 -5.93 23.22 -8.43
CA ALA A 219 -6.12 24.02 -9.64
C ALA A 219 -4.86 24.82 -10.05
N GLU A 220 -3.84 24.88 -9.20
CA GLU A 220 -2.61 25.58 -9.53
C GLU A 220 -1.86 24.94 -10.69
N ALA A 221 -1.40 25.77 -11.63
CA ALA A 221 -0.58 25.31 -12.75
C ALA A 221 0.91 25.39 -12.41
N PHE A 222 1.64 24.34 -12.72
CA PHE A 222 3.08 24.23 -12.48
C PHE A 222 3.80 23.67 -13.73
N ASP A 223 5.06 24.01 -13.89
CA ASP A 223 5.90 23.53 -15.00
C ASP A 223 6.57 22.21 -14.58
N TRP A 224 5.88 21.10 -14.82
CA TRP A 224 6.29 19.76 -14.40
C TRP A 224 7.41 19.24 -15.28
N PRO A 225 8.47 18.63 -14.72
CA PRO A 225 9.46 17.90 -15.49
C PRO A 225 8.78 16.73 -16.26
N THR A 226 9.05 16.61 -17.56
CA THR A 226 8.42 15.53 -18.37
C THR A 226 8.75 14.14 -17.88
N GLU A 227 9.93 13.93 -17.28
CA GLU A 227 10.36 12.68 -16.66
C GLU A 227 9.47 12.24 -15.49
N PHE A 228 8.73 13.16 -14.87
CA PHE A 228 7.77 12.85 -13.81
C PHE A 228 6.64 11.94 -14.30
N PHE A 229 6.31 12.03 -15.59
CA PHE A 229 5.26 11.27 -16.24
C PHE A 229 5.74 10.04 -17.02
N GLU A 230 7.01 9.68 -16.89
CA GLU A 230 7.52 8.45 -17.48
C GLU A 230 6.99 7.22 -16.76
N LYS A 231 6.89 6.12 -17.49
CA LYS A 231 6.49 4.83 -16.90
C LYS A 231 7.46 4.43 -15.81
N ARG A 232 6.93 4.17 -14.62
CA ARG A 232 7.69 3.66 -13.48
C ARG A 232 7.22 2.27 -13.11
N VAL A 233 8.16 1.35 -12.92
CA VAL A 233 7.89 -0.03 -12.51
C VAL A 233 8.44 -0.25 -11.11
N TRP A 234 7.56 -0.60 -10.18
CA TRP A 234 7.88 -0.93 -8.80
C TRP A 234 8.06 -2.43 -8.67
N HIS A 235 9.23 -2.88 -8.26
CA HIS A 235 9.53 -4.30 -8.12
C HIS A 235 9.14 -4.81 -6.73
N VAL A 236 8.12 -5.66 -6.68
CA VAL A 236 7.71 -6.36 -5.44
C VAL A 236 8.68 -7.51 -5.20
N ARG A 237 9.63 -7.29 -4.31
CA ARG A 237 10.70 -8.25 -4.02
C ARG A 237 10.21 -9.38 -3.12
N ARG A 238 10.85 -10.55 -3.26
CA ARG A 238 10.72 -11.70 -2.36
C ARG A 238 12.01 -11.82 -1.55
N PRO A 239 12.07 -11.23 -0.32
CA PRO A 239 13.25 -11.36 0.52
C PRO A 239 13.46 -12.83 0.91
N LEU A 240 14.68 -13.30 0.79
CA LEU A 240 15.04 -14.66 1.19
C LEU A 240 15.41 -14.65 2.69
N PRO A 241 14.98 -15.67 3.45
CA PRO A 241 15.43 -15.85 4.82
C PRO A 241 16.90 -16.27 4.88
N GLU A 242 17.54 -16.02 6.00
CA GLU A 242 18.92 -16.47 6.25
C GLU A 242 19.01 -18.01 6.26
N ARG A 243 20.05 -18.56 5.66
CA ARG A 243 20.21 -20.03 5.57
C ARG A 243 20.29 -20.73 6.93
N GLU A 244 20.89 -20.08 7.90
CA GLU A 244 21.03 -20.66 9.25
C GLU A 244 19.66 -20.74 9.96
N LEU A 245 18.80 -19.71 9.77
CA LEU A 245 17.41 -19.76 10.28
C LEU A 245 16.61 -20.87 9.62
N ILE A 246 16.79 -21.10 8.32
CA ILE A 246 16.12 -22.22 7.64
C ILE A 246 16.56 -23.55 8.25
N LYS A 247 17.87 -23.77 8.48
CA LYS A 247 18.39 -25.00 9.10
C LYS A 247 17.82 -25.19 10.50
N GLU A 248 17.71 -24.12 11.28
CA GLU A 248 17.10 -24.16 12.60
C GLU A 248 15.63 -24.59 12.53
N VAL A 249 14.85 -24.00 11.63
CA VAL A 249 13.44 -24.34 11.42
C VAL A 249 13.30 -25.80 11.02
N VAL A 250 14.10 -26.28 10.07
CA VAL A 250 14.10 -27.69 9.65
C VAL A 250 14.42 -28.62 10.83
N SER A 251 15.46 -28.29 11.62
CA SER A 251 15.81 -29.08 12.80
C SER A 251 14.71 -29.12 13.85
N ARG A 252 13.94 -28.03 14.02
CA ARG A 252 12.79 -27.99 14.92
C ARG A 252 11.63 -28.84 14.40
N LEU A 253 11.31 -28.73 13.11
CA LEU A 253 10.28 -29.53 12.44
C LEU A 253 10.58 -31.02 12.53
N GLN A 254 11.84 -31.45 12.32
CA GLN A 254 12.24 -32.86 12.42
C GLN A 254 12.10 -33.45 13.84
N LYS A 255 12.08 -32.61 14.88
CA LYS A 255 11.96 -33.01 16.27
C LYS A 255 10.53 -32.88 16.80
N ALA A 256 9.67 -32.19 16.08
CA ALA A 256 8.29 -31.99 16.48
C ALA A 256 7.48 -33.26 16.31
N GLU A 257 6.67 -33.60 17.30
CA GLU A 257 5.76 -34.76 17.29
C GLU A 257 4.38 -34.36 16.78
N CYS A 258 3.92 -33.17 17.10
CA CYS A 258 2.61 -32.60 16.73
C CYS A 258 2.73 -31.23 16.09
N PRO A 259 3.43 -31.07 14.95
CA PRO A 259 3.55 -29.77 14.28
C PRO A 259 2.25 -29.40 13.58
N ILE A 260 1.91 -28.09 13.59
CA ILE A 260 0.81 -27.53 12.79
C ILE A 260 1.28 -26.33 11.99
N ILE A 261 0.62 -26.10 10.85
CA ILE A 261 0.81 -24.90 10.03
C ILE A 261 -0.38 -23.98 10.23
N ILE A 262 -0.12 -22.69 10.49
CA ILE A 262 -1.15 -21.65 10.51
C ILE A 262 -0.89 -20.70 9.34
N THR A 263 -1.80 -20.67 8.36
CA THR A 263 -1.68 -19.81 7.19
C THR A 263 -2.38 -18.49 7.39
N GLY A 264 -1.73 -17.41 6.96
CA GLY A 264 -2.29 -16.06 6.91
C GLY A 264 -2.36 -15.49 5.50
N GLY A 265 -2.75 -14.24 5.40
CA GLY A 265 -2.85 -13.52 4.13
C GLY A 265 -1.55 -13.47 3.34
N GLY A 266 -0.39 -13.53 4.01
CA GLY A 266 0.91 -13.57 3.35
C GLY A 266 1.07 -14.75 2.41
N THR A 267 0.55 -15.93 2.77
CA THR A 267 0.56 -17.12 1.91
C THR A 267 -0.26 -16.91 0.63
N ILE A 268 -1.41 -16.22 0.74
CA ILE A 268 -2.24 -15.87 -0.42
C ILE A 268 -1.54 -14.85 -1.29
N TYR A 269 -1.10 -13.71 -0.72
CA TYR A 269 -0.54 -12.60 -1.48
C TYR A 269 0.80 -12.95 -2.13
N SER A 270 1.56 -13.88 -1.55
CA SER A 270 2.78 -14.40 -2.16
C SER A 270 2.53 -15.48 -3.20
N GLU A 271 1.29 -15.95 -3.36
CA GLU A 271 0.92 -17.05 -4.25
C GLU A 271 1.67 -18.36 -3.93
N ALA A 272 1.93 -18.62 -2.63
CA ALA A 272 2.71 -19.77 -2.15
C ALA A 272 1.85 -21.01 -1.86
N TRP A 273 0.62 -21.06 -2.35
CA TRP A 273 -0.27 -22.21 -2.13
C TRP A 273 0.18 -23.51 -2.81
N PRO A 274 0.87 -23.52 -3.99
CA PRO A 274 1.37 -24.76 -4.57
C PRO A 274 2.47 -25.38 -3.72
N GLU A 275 3.39 -24.57 -3.21
CA GLU A 275 4.49 -24.99 -2.34
C GLU A 275 3.95 -25.45 -0.98
N LEU A 276 2.95 -24.73 -0.43
CA LEU A 276 2.28 -25.14 0.80
C LEU A 276 1.64 -26.52 0.64
N LYS A 277 0.93 -26.74 -0.47
CA LYS A 277 0.28 -28.00 -0.76
C LYS A 277 1.32 -29.14 -0.85
N ALA A 278 2.37 -28.95 -1.66
CA ALA A 278 3.42 -29.95 -1.82
C ALA A 278 4.09 -30.28 -0.48
N PHE A 279 4.44 -29.26 0.30
CA PHE A 279 5.05 -29.44 1.63
C PHE A 279 4.14 -30.20 2.59
N THR A 280 2.87 -29.83 2.66
CA THR A 280 1.89 -30.45 3.53
C THR A 280 1.65 -31.94 3.17
N GLU A 281 1.55 -32.24 1.87
CA GLU A 281 1.36 -33.62 1.39
C GLU A 281 2.60 -34.50 1.64
N GLU A 282 3.81 -33.93 1.47
CA GLU A 282 5.07 -34.67 1.67
C GLU A 282 5.30 -35.02 3.14
N PHE A 283 5.00 -34.09 4.06
CA PHE A 283 5.32 -34.27 5.49
C PHE A 283 4.12 -34.60 6.37
N GLY A 284 2.92 -34.66 5.83
CA GLY A 284 1.70 -35.02 6.57
C GLY A 284 1.29 -34.00 7.63
N ILE A 285 1.68 -32.73 7.50
CA ILE A 285 1.42 -31.71 8.51
C ILE A 285 0.07 -31.02 8.26
N ALA A 286 -0.78 -30.97 9.28
CA ALA A 286 -2.08 -30.32 9.21
C ALA A 286 -1.95 -28.79 9.04
N VAL A 287 -2.82 -28.23 8.19
CA VAL A 287 -2.91 -26.79 7.93
C VAL A 287 -4.18 -26.23 8.53
N THR A 288 -4.03 -25.14 9.26
CA THR A 288 -5.13 -24.33 9.76
C THR A 288 -5.10 -22.94 9.13
N GLU A 289 -6.25 -22.28 9.06
CA GLU A 289 -6.40 -21.03 8.34
C GLU A 289 -6.83 -19.90 9.27
N THR A 290 -6.17 -18.73 9.16
CA THR A 290 -6.74 -17.49 9.65
C THR A 290 -7.78 -16.96 8.64
N GLN A 291 -8.61 -15.99 9.03
CA GLN A 291 -9.56 -15.37 8.11
C GLN A 291 -8.89 -14.81 6.84
N ALA A 292 -7.69 -14.23 6.98
CA ALA A 292 -6.93 -13.70 5.85
C ALA A 292 -6.23 -14.79 5.03
N GLY A 293 -5.97 -15.95 5.62
CA GLY A 293 -5.32 -17.11 4.98
C GLY A 293 -6.30 -18.11 4.39
N LYS A 294 -7.61 -17.88 4.53
CA LYS A 294 -8.63 -18.78 4.00
C LYS A 294 -8.45 -19.00 2.50
N GLY A 295 -8.38 -20.29 2.11
CA GLY A 295 -8.16 -20.70 0.72
C GLY A 295 -6.68 -20.86 0.34
N ALA A 296 -5.73 -20.76 1.29
CA ALA A 296 -4.33 -21.12 1.07
C ALA A 296 -4.14 -22.61 0.78
N LEU A 297 -4.98 -23.46 1.36
CA LEU A 297 -5.15 -24.86 0.99
C LEU A 297 -6.62 -25.10 0.63
N ASN A 298 -6.90 -25.97 -0.33
CA ASN A 298 -8.28 -26.23 -0.74
C ASN A 298 -9.09 -26.75 0.46
N TRP A 299 -10.33 -26.27 0.61
CA TRP A 299 -11.20 -26.60 1.74
C TRP A 299 -11.49 -28.10 1.91
N ASN A 300 -11.46 -28.88 0.81
CA ASN A 300 -11.68 -30.33 0.81
C ASN A 300 -10.38 -31.15 0.89
N HIS A 301 -9.24 -30.51 1.10
CA HIS A 301 -7.97 -31.21 1.25
C HIS A 301 -7.94 -31.94 2.60
N SER A 302 -7.50 -33.18 2.62
CA SER A 302 -7.51 -34.07 3.83
C SER A 302 -6.72 -33.50 5.01
N LEU A 303 -5.71 -32.67 4.74
CA LEU A 303 -4.88 -32.03 5.76
C LEU A 303 -5.32 -30.57 6.07
N ASN A 304 -6.41 -30.08 5.49
CA ASN A 304 -6.97 -28.78 5.86
C ASN A 304 -7.92 -28.97 7.07
N ALA A 305 -7.46 -28.57 8.25
CA ALA A 305 -8.23 -28.63 9.49
C ALA A 305 -9.21 -27.43 9.64
N GLY A 306 -9.21 -26.49 8.70
CA GLY A 306 -10.12 -25.34 8.69
C GLY A 306 -9.67 -24.16 9.55
N PRO A 307 -10.61 -23.26 9.90
CA PRO A 307 -10.30 -22.02 10.62
C PRO A 307 -9.88 -22.29 12.07
N ILE A 308 -8.89 -21.51 12.54
CA ILE A 308 -8.35 -21.57 13.91
C ILE A 308 -8.75 -20.33 14.73
N GLY A 309 -8.81 -20.47 16.04
CA GLY A 309 -8.94 -19.38 17.01
C GLY A 309 -10.35 -19.23 17.59
N SER A 310 -10.71 -18.03 18.06
CA SER A 310 -11.98 -17.76 18.75
C SER A 310 -13.22 -18.14 17.92
N ASN A 311 -13.15 -17.99 16.60
CA ASN A 311 -14.19 -18.39 15.64
C ASN A 311 -13.76 -19.62 14.83
N GLY A 312 -12.85 -20.42 15.38
CA GLY A 312 -12.28 -21.58 14.72
C GLY A 312 -13.17 -22.83 14.82
N GLY A 313 -12.86 -23.81 13.98
CA GLY A 313 -13.48 -25.13 14.04
C GLY A 313 -12.86 -26.01 15.12
N THR A 314 -13.60 -27.03 15.57
CA THR A 314 -13.16 -27.97 16.61
C THR A 314 -11.83 -28.62 16.24
N ALA A 315 -11.72 -29.18 15.04
CA ALA A 315 -10.52 -29.89 14.60
C ALA A 315 -9.25 -29.01 14.63
N ALA A 316 -9.33 -27.77 14.10
CA ALA A 316 -8.20 -26.83 14.10
C ALA A 316 -7.79 -26.45 15.53
N ASN A 317 -8.78 -26.24 16.40
CA ASN A 317 -8.54 -25.82 17.77
C ASN A 317 -8.01 -26.99 18.65
N GLU A 318 -8.46 -28.20 18.46
CA GLU A 318 -7.92 -29.38 19.13
C GLU A 318 -6.45 -29.62 18.74
N LEU A 319 -6.15 -29.59 17.44
CA LEU A 319 -4.76 -29.70 16.95
C LEU A 319 -3.86 -28.61 17.54
N ALA A 320 -4.36 -27.39 17.64
CA ALA A 320 -3.59 -26.28 18.22
C ALA A 320 -3.34 -26.43 19.73
N THR A 321 -4.25 -27.08 20.46
CA THR A 321 -4.11 -27.37 21.89
C THR A 321 -2.99 -28.38 22.15
N GLU A 322 -2.84 -29.37 21.29
CA GLU A 322 -1.85 -30.43 21.41
C GLU A 322 -0.50 -30.10 20.75
N ALA A 323 -0.48 -29.10 19.86
CA ALA A 323 0.70 -28.78 19.07
C ALA A 323 1.94 -28.47 19.93
N ASP A 324 3.08 -29.04 19.55
CA ASP A 324 4.39 -28.73 20.10
C ASP A 324 5.19 -27.75 19.24
N LEU A 325 4.82 -27.60 17.96
CA LEU A 325 5.39 -26.64 17.04
C LEU A 325 4.31 -25.98 16.15
N VAL A 326 4.30 -24.66 16.12
CA VAL A 326 3.48 -23.85 15.20
C VAL A 326 4.37 -23.23 14.14
N LEU A 327 4.15 -23.57 12.88
CA LEU A 327 4.71 -22.88 11.73
C LEU A 327 3.71 -21.84 11.22
N ALA A 328 3.92 -20.58 11.58
CA ALA A 328 3.05 -19.45 11.25
C ALA A 328 3.48 -18.80 9.92
N LEU A 329 2.75 -19.07 8.84
CA LEU A 329 3.09 -18.60 7.49
C LEU A 329 2.29 -17.35 7.10
N GLY A 330 2.95 -16.22 7.01
CA GLY A 330 2.35 -14.96 6.55
C GLY A 330 1.18 -14.48 7.43
N THR A 331 1.19 -14.80 8.71
CA THR A 331 0.18 -14.40 9.70
C THR A 331 0.80 -13.60 10.83
N ARG A 332 -0.03 -12.82 11.54
CA ARG A 332 0.37 -12.03 12.72
C ARG A 332 0.02 -12.71 14.04
N LEU A 333 -0.68 -13.83 14.02
CA LEU A 333 -1.20 -14.54 15.18
C LEU A 333 -1.92 -13.57 16.16
N THR A 334 -2.97 -12.91 15.65
CA THR A 334 -3.77 -11.97 16.45
C THR A 334 -4.47 -12.67 17.60
N ASP A 335 -5.04 -11.91 18.51
CA ASP A 335 -5.87 -12.39 19.62
C ASP A 335 -7.00 -13.31 19.15
N PHE A 336 -7.68 -12.99 18.06
CA PHE A 336 -8.70 -13.87 17.47
C PHE A 336 -8.13 -15.22 16.99
N THR A 337 -6.98 -15.20 16.32
CA THR A 337 -6.32 -16.42 15.82
C THR A 337 -5.83 -17.30 16.95
N THR A 338 -5.41 -16.71 18.06
CA THR A 338 -4.84 -17.41 19.21
C THR A 338 -5.84 -17.62 20.37
N ALA A 339 -7.11 -17.23 20.19
CA ALA A 339 -8.10 -17.14 21.25
C ALA A 339 -7.54 -16.43 22.50
N SER A 340 -6.95 -15.24 22.30
CA SER A 340 -6.25 -14.47 23.34
C SER A 340 -5.13 -15.27 24.02
N ARG A 341 -4.40 -16.11 23.27
CA ARG A 341 -3.34 -17.03 23.70
C ARG A 341 -3.80 -18.23 24.52
N SER A 342 -5.11 -18.42 24.70
CA SER A 342 -5.63 -19.60 25.40
C SER A 342 -5.65 -20.87 24.55
N GLN A 343 -5.44 -20.74 23.24
CA GLN A 343 -5.52 -21.84 22.27
C GLN A 343 -4.39 -22.86 22.44
N PHE A 344 -3.19 -22.38 22.76
CA PHE A 344 -1.98 -23.18 22.79
C PHE A 344 -1.68 -23.60 24.24
N GLN A 345 -2.00 -24.85 24.61
CA GLN A 345 -1.91 -25.32 25.99
C GLN A 345 -0.69 -26.20 26.27
N ASN A 346 -0.01 -26.68 25.22
CA ASN A 346 1.20 -27.48 25.39
C ASN A 346 2.34 -26.60 25.95
N PRO A 347 2.88 -26.91 27.15
CA PRO A 347 3.91 -26.08 27.79
C PRO A 347 5.25 -26.08 27.05
N THR A 348 5.46 -27.04 26.14
CA THR A 348 6.69 -27.16 25.35
C THR A 348 6.58 -26.52 23.96
N ILE A 349 5.42 -25.94 23.63
CA ILE A 349 5.14 -25.38 22.32
C ILE A 349 6.21 -24.38 21.86
N ARG A 350 6.55 -24.43 20.59
CA ARG A 350 7.45 -23.46 19.93
C ARG A 350 6.75 -22.82 18.74
N PHE A 351 7.10 -21.54 18.51
CA PHE A 351 6.55 -20.80 17.37
C PHE A 351 7.67 -20.46 16.39
N VAL A 352 7.40 -20.71 15.12
CA VAL A 352 8.24 -20.27 14.00
C VAL A 352 7.42 -19.35 13.11
N GLY A 353 7.78 -18.08 13.07
CA GLY A 353 7.12 -17.07 12.25
C GLY A 353 7.83 -16.86 10.92
N VAL A 354 7.16 -17.09 9.80
CA VAL A 354 7.63 -16.72 8.45
C VAL A 354 6.78 -15.55 7.95
N ASN A 355 7.37 -14.37 7.92
CA ASN A 355 6.67 -13.14 7.55
C ASN A 355 7.60 -12.16 6.86
N VAL A 356 7.08 -11.44 5.85
CA VAL A 356 7.81 -10.37 5.17
C VAL A 356 8.05 -9.15 6.08
N ALA A 357 7.18 -8.95 7.08
CA ALA A 357 7.29 -7.89 8.07
C ALA A 357 7.92 -8.41 9.38
N PRO A 358 9.16 -8.01 9.73
CA PRO A 358 9.84 -8.49 10.94
C PRO A 358 9.02 -8.24 12.22
N MET A 359 8.37 -7.08 12.31
CA MET A 359 7.51 -6.74 13.45
C MET A 359 6.37 -7.76 13.64
N ASP A 360 5.78 -8.26 12.55
CA ASP A 360 4.70 -9.24 12.65
C ASP A 360 5.22 -10.64 12.93
N ALA A 361 6.40 -10.98 12.41
CA ALA A 361 7.05 -12.26 12.68
C ALA A 361 7.40 -12.44 14.17
N SER A 362 7.75 -11.34 14.85
CA SER A 362 8.17 -11.38 16.25
C SER A 362 7.05 -11.18 17.27
N LYS A 363 5.82 -10.86 16.86
CA LYS A 363 4.70 -10.59 17.80
C LYS A 363 4.27 -11.75 18.68
N CYS A 364 4.62 -12.96 18.31
CA CYS A 364 4.25 -14.17 19.03
C CYS A 364 5.38 -14.72 19.90
N ALA A 365 6.54 -14.07 19.89
CA ALA A 365 7.62 -14.41 20.80
C ALA A 365 7.20 -14.04 22.22
N ALA A 366 6.93 -15.03 23.03
CA ALA A 366 6.84 -15.17 24.48
C ALA A 366 5.70 -16.00 24.91
#